data_144d9324dc017526f3027b189769983d
#
_entry.id   144d9324dc017526f3027b189769983d
#
_cell.length_a   1.000
_cell.length_b   1.000
_cell.length_c   1.000
_cell.angle_alpha   90.00
_cell.angle_beta   90.00
_cell.angle_gamma   90.00
#
_symmetry.space_group_name_H-M   'P 1'
#
loop_
_entity.id
_entity.type
_entity.pdbx_description
1 polymer ?
#
loop_
_entity_poly.entity_id
_entity_poly.type
_entity_poly.pdbx_seq_one_letter_code
_entity_poly.pdbx_strand_id
1 'polypeptide(L)'
;MLVLAVLALAGLLAATASASARPVTAADRALLARPATAEEHVAERVAERLTGHEQIAVRCGNTGVPDPHVLGATPMQNGHAFDYFLMRPAECTYLTWFHDAPKRWDPRTCVASDCGYVFEIAWALQTVAHESYHLVGYTNEAQVDCYGMQSIWFVASRLGASVAEAQALAALFAQRIYPLRRTETPAYWSPECRDGGAYDLRPAGHAWPS
;
A
#
# COMPACT_ATOMS: atom_id res chain seq x y z
N MET A 1 43.41 -1.99 -43.38
CA MET A 1 42.73 -0.91 -42.61
C MET A 1 41.55 -1.52 -41.89
N LEU A 2 41.72 -1.76 -40.60
CA LEU A 2 40.65 -2.31 -39.73
C LEU A 2 40.02 -1.16 -38.98
N VAL A 3 38.71 -0.90 -39.19
CA VAL A 3 37.97 0.12 -38.48
C VAL A 3 37.29 -0.57 -37.28
N LEU A 4 37.79 -0.28 -36.09
CA LEU A 4 37.15 -0.69 -34.81
C LEU A 4 35.99 0.25 -34.55
N ALA A 5 34.75 -0.29 -34.60
CA ALA A 5 33.55 0.40 -34.13
C ALA A 5 33.40 0.17 -32.61
N VAL A 6 33.65 1.19 -31.84
CA VAL A 6 33.37 1.20 -30.37
C VAL A 6 31.90 1.51 -30.19
N LEU A 7 31.12 0.50 -29.86
CA LEU A 7 29.72 0.66 -29.38
C LEU A 7 29.73 1.15 -27.91
N ALA A 8 29.47 2.41 -27.73
CA ALA A 8 29.20 2.98 -26.40
C ALA A 8 27.80 2.54 -25.95
N LEU A 9 27.73 1.57 -25.04
CA LEU A 9 26.51 1.25 -24.31
C LEU A 9 26.27 2.38 -23.27
N ALA A 10 25.43 3.34 -23.62
CA ALA A 10 24.89 4.29 -22.66
C ALA A 10 23.85 3.54 -21.82
N GLY A 11 24.25 3.04 -20.65
CA GLY A 11 23.32 2.51 -19.66
C GLY A 11 22.45 3.64 -19.13
N LEU A 12 21.18 3.71 -19.54
CA LEU A 12 20.17 4.50 -18.85
C LEU A 12 19.98 3.86 -17.46
N LEU A 13 20.62 4.43 -16.46
CA LEU A 13 20.23 4.25 -15.07
C LEU A 13 18.89 4.98 -14.90
N ALA A 14 17.80 4.24 -15.04
CA ALA A 14 16.50 4.72 -14.60
C ALA A 14 16.62 4.94 -13.08
N ALA A 15 16.67 6.20 -12.67
CA ALA A 15 16.53 6.57 -11.27
C ALA A 15 15.12 6.16 -10.83
N THR A 16 15.02 5.03 -10.15
CA THR A 16 13.79 4.65 -9.46
C THR A 16 13.60 5.63 -8.31
N ALA A 17 12.75 6.63 -8.52
CA ALA A 17 12.35 7.54 -7.47
C ALA A 17 11.54 6.74 -6.45
N SER A 18 12.15 6.39 -5.32
CA SER A 18 11.42 5.89 -4.15
C SER A 18 10.63 7.05 -3.57
N ALA A 19 9.32 7.09 -3.79
CA ALA A 19 8.45 8.17 -3.32
C ALA A 19 8.40 8.24 -1.77
N SER A 20 8.72 7.16 -1.07
CA SER A 20 8.65 7.06 0.40
C SER A 20 9.95 7.36 1.14
N ALA A 21 11.08 7.52 0.45
CA ALA A 21 12.38 7.75 1.09
C ALA A 21 12.55 9.20 1.55
N ARG A 22 11.79 9.62 2.55
CA ARG A 22 11.93 10.94 3.17
C ARG A 22 12.48 10.86 4.61
N PRO A 23 13.25 11.86 5.07
CA PRO A 23 13.73 11.88 6.44
C PRO A 23 12.61 12.14 7.45
N VAL A 24 12.83 11.71 8.70
CA VAL A 24 11.95 12.02 9.83
C VAL A 24 11.96 13.52 10.12
N THR A 25 10.80 14.13 10.12
CA THR A 25 10.61 15.56 10.36
C THR A 25 10.30 15.88 11.83
N ALA A 26 10.32 17.16 12.19
CA ALA A 26 9.85 17.61 13.50
C ALA A 26 8.33 17.36 13.66
N ALA A 27 7.56 17.46 12.57
CA ALA A 27 6.13 17.16 12.56
C ALA A 27 5.86 15.69 12.86
N ASP A 28 6.65 14.77 12.29
CA ASP A 28 6.51 13.33 12.58
C ASP A 28 6.75 13.05 14.06
N ARG A 29 7.83 13.62 14.62
CA ARG A 29 8.12 13.47 16.06
C ARG A 29 6.98 13.99 16.95
N ALA A 30 6.37 15.10 16.57
CA ALA A 30 5.21 15.65 17.30
C ALA A 30 3.99 14.71 17.21
N LEU A 31 3.71 14.12 16.03
CA LEU A 31 2.65 13.14 15.85
C LEU A 31 2.91 11.86 16.65
N LEU A 32 4.14 11.36 16.67
CA LEU A 32 4.51 10.16 17.41
C LEU A 32 4.48 10.36 18.94
N ALA A 33 4.72 11.58 19.41
CA ALA A 33 4.73 11.89 20.85
C ALA A 33 3.32 11.92 21.48
N ARG A 34 2.25 12.07 20.68
CA ARG A 34 0.90 12.01 21.20
C ARG A 34 0.39 10.57 21.31
N PRO A 35 -0.56 10.29 22.21
CA PRO A 35 -1.25 9.00 22.21
C PRO A 35 -1.91 8.70 20.86
N ALA A 36 -1.90 7.44 20.47
CA ALA A 36 -2.61 6.98 19.27
C ALA A 36 -4.13 7.12 19.48
N THR A 37 -4.85 7.44 18.40
CA THR A 37 -6.32 7.39 18.39
C THR A 37 -6.81 5.95 18.26
N ALA A 38 -8.12 5.72 18.44
CA ALA A 38 -8.72 4.40 18.24
C ALA A 38 -8.53 3.91 16.80
N GLU A 39 -8.62 4.81 15.82
CA GLU A 39 -8.42 4.55 14.40
C GLU A 39 -6.98 4.12 14.10
N GLU A 40 -6.02 4.84 14.67
CA GLU A 40 -4.59 4.52 14.53
C GLU A 40 -4.27 3.16 15.14
N HIS A 41 -4.83 2.83 16.30
CA HIS A 41 -4.68 1.51 16.90
C HIS A 41 -5.25 0.37 16.04
N VAL A 42 -6.31 0.62 15.26
CA VAL A 42 -6.82 -0.36 14.29
C VAL A 42 -5.76 -0.64 13.24
N ALA A 43 -5.17 0.39 12.64
CA ALA A 43 -4.14 0.26 11.62
C ALA A 43 -2.84 -0.36 12.18
N GLU A 44 -2.40 0.03 13.38
CA GLU A 44 -1.24 -0.54 14.10
C GLU A 44 -1.38 -2.06 14.23
N ARG A 45 -2.51 -2.56 14.76
CA ARG A 45 -2.74 -3.99 14.92
C ARG A 45 -2.72 -4.77 13.59
N VAL A 46 -3.22 -4.16 12.52
CA VAL A 46 -3.18 -4.80 11.19
C VAL A 46 -1.75 -4.86 10.67
N ALA A 47 -1.01 -3.76 10.76
CA ALA A 47 0.39 -3.68 10.32
C ALA A 47 1.27 -4.67 11.09
N GLU A 48 1.16 -4.74 12.42
CA GLU A 48 1.88 -5.70 13.25
C GLU A 48 1.61 -7.14 12.84
N ARG A 49 0.35 -7.48 12.56
CA ARG A 49 -0.01 -8.83 12.13
C ARG A 49 0.46 -9.18 10.72
N LEU A 50 0.52 -8.19 9.83
CA LEU A 50 0.98 -8.39 8.45
C LEU A 50 2.50 -8.55 8.38
N THR A 51 3.22 -7.78 9.17
CA THR A 51 4.70 -7.76 9.17
C THR A 51 5.32 -8.79 10.12
N GLY A 52 4.61 -9.16 11.17
CA GLY A 52 5.16 -9.90 12.31
C GLY A 52 6.05 -9.05 13.24
N HIS A 53 6.12 -7.72 13.01
CA HIS A 53 6.82 -6.79 13.88
C HIS A 53 5.86 -6.29 14.96
N GLU A 54 6.35 -6.17 16.19
CA GLU A 54 5.62 -5.56 17.30
C GLU A 54 5.98 -4.06 17.41
N GLN A 55 5.08 -3.28 18.02
CA GLN A 55 5.28 -1.87 18.34
C GLN A 55 5.40 -0.94 17.11
N ILE A 56 4.70 -1.27 16.04
CA ILE A 56 4.56 -0.37 14.91
C ILE A 56 3.63 0.79 15.30
N ALA A 57 4.09 2.02 15.07
CA ALA A 57 3.22 3.18 15.21
C ALA A 57 2.61 3.58 13.86
N VAL A 58 1.29 3.78 13.84
CA VAL A 58 0.60 4.40 12.69
C VAL A 58 0.03 5.73 13.15
N ARG A 59 0.19 6.77 12.33
CA ARG A 59 -0.36 8.09 12.66
C ARG A 59 -1.13 8.66 11.48
N CYS A 60 -2.32 9.15 11.80
CA CYS A 60 -3.19 9.83 10.83
C CYS A 60 -2.82 11.30 10.78
N GLY A 61 -2.23 11.73 9.68
CA GLY A 61 -1.74 13.10 9.54
C GLY A 61 -1.20 13.41 8.15
N ASN A 62 -0.50 14.54 8.04
CA ASN A 62 0.16 14.88 6.80
C ASN A 62 1.34 13.93 6.57
N THR A 63 1.33 13.22 5.44
CA THR A 63 2.41 12.31 5.05
C THR A 63 3.74 13.03 4.79
N GLY A 64 3.73 14.36 4.66
CA GLY A 64 4.91 15.14 4.31
C GLY A 64 5.31 15.03 2.84
N VAL A 65 4.55 14.30 2.04
CA VAL A 65 4.71 14.18 0.59
C VAL A 65 3.63 15.02 -0.10
N PRO A 66 4.00 15.99 -0.94
CA PRO A 66 3.04 16.93 -1.56
C PRO A 66 2.19 16.28 -2.65
N ASP A 67 2.58 15.11 -3.17
CA ASP A 67 1.84 14.40 -4.21
C ASP A 67 0.47 13.93 -3.69
N PRO A 68 -0.65 14.33 -4.33
CA PRO A 68 -1.99 13.92 -3.92
C PRO A 68 -2.26 12.41 -4.07
N HIS A 69 -1.47 11.70 -4.85
CA HIS A 69 -1.61 10.25 -5.02
C HIS A 69 -0.89 9.44 -3.92
N VAL A 70 -0.08 10.08 -3.09
CA VAL A 70 0.59 9.42 -1.94
C VAL A 70 -0.34 9.45 -0.74
N LEU A 71 -0.96 8.32 -0.42
CA LEU A 71 -1.97 8.16 0.62
C LEU A 71 -1.36 7.79 1.98
N GLY A 72 -0.17 7.18 1.96
CA GLY A 72 0.64 6.85 3.11
C GLY A 72 2.11 7.21 2.90
N ALA A 73 2.92 7.14 3.93
CA ALA A 73 4.37 7.29 3.82
C ALA A 73 5.10 6.63 4.99
N THR A 74 6.02 5.73 4.67
CA THR A 74 6.97 5.14 5.62
C THR A 74 8.29 5.88 5.51
N PRO A 75 8.69 6.67 6.52
CA PRO A 75 9.98 7.33 6.49
C PRO A 75 11.14 6.33 6.50
N MET A 76 12.17 6.64 5.72
CA MET A 76 13.36 5.81 5.59
C MET A 76 14.62 6.63 5.77
N GLN A 77 15.66 6.00 6.34
CA GLN A 77 16.99 6.57 6.41
C GLN A 77 18.02 5.50 6.03
N ASN A 78 18.88 5.80 5.07
CA ASN A 78 19.92 4.90 4.58
C ASN A 78 19.36 3.53 4.13
N GLY A 79 18.18 3.50 3.54
CA GLY A 79 17.51 2.26 3.07
C GLY A 79 16.81 1.46 4.18
N HIS A 80 16.77 1.96 5.42
CA HIS A 80 16.07 1.35 6.54
C HIS A 80 14.81 2.15 6.89
N ALA A 81 13.68 1.47 6.99
CA ALA A 81 12.43 2.05 7.48
C ALA A 81 12.52 2.31 8.99
N PHE A 82 11.84 3.34 9.45
CA PHE A 82 11.54 3.53 10.86
C PHE A 82 10.32 2.69 11.26
N ASP A 83 10.15 2.37 12.53
CA ASP A 83 9.04 1.54 13.03
C ASP A 83 7.69 2.28 13.05
N TYR A 84 7.43 3.11 12.04
CA TYR A 84 6.16 3.81 11.88
C TYR A 84 5.89 4.20 10.43
N PHE A 85 4.61 4.41 10.14
CA PHE A 85 4.20 5.09 8.92
C PHE A 85 3.08 6.09 9.19
N LEU A 86 2.89 7.00 8.25
CA LEU A 86 1.83 8.00 8.26
C LEU A 86 0.78 7.62 7.22
N MET A 87 -0.48 7.85 7.55
CA MET A 87 -1.60 7.78 6.61
C MET A 87 -2.30 9.13 6.54
N ARG A 88 -2.86 9.48 5.40
CA ARG A 88 -3.73 10.66 5.33
C ARG A 88 -4.94 10.48 6.23
N PRO A 89 -5.49 11.55 6.81
CA PRO A 89 -6.67 11.48 7.68
C PRO A 89 -7.87 10.80 7.02
N ALA A 90 -8.08 11.02 5.71
CA ALA A 90 -9.15 10.37 4.97
C ALA A 90 -9.02 8.85 4.96
N GLU A 91 -7.82 8.33 4.74
CA GLU A 91 -7.54 6.89 4.71
C GLU A 91 -7.82 6.25 6.08
N CYS A 92 -7.45 6.93 7.16
CA CYS A 92 -7.79 6.48 8.52
C CYS A 92 -9.30 6.45 8.75
N THR A 93 -10.02 7.46 8.28
CA THR A 93 -11.48 7.52 8.37
C THR A 93 -12.11 6.35 7.60
N TYR A 94 -11.65 6.05 6.39
CA TYR A 94 -12.16 4.92 5.60
C TYR A 94 -11.88 3.57 6.24
N LEU A 95 -10.71 3.38 6.86
CA LEU A 95 -10.40 2.18 7.62
C LEU A 95 -11.35 1.99 8.80
N THR A 96 -11.65 3.07 9.52
CA THR A 96 -12.58 3.03 10.67
C THR A 96 -13.99 2.70 10.21
N TRP A 97 -14.47 3.34 9.15
CA TRP A 97 -15.79 3.02 8.59
C TRP A 97 -15.88 1.56 8.15
N PHE A 98 -14.82 1.04 7.55
CA PHE A 98 -14.77 -0.36 7.17
C PHE A 98 -14.75 -1.29 8.39
N HIS A 99 -13.92 -1.00 9.39
CA HIS A 99 -13.84 -1.78 10.63
C HIS A 99 -15.20 -1.85 11.35
N ASP A 100 -15.93 -0.74 11.41
CA ASP A 100 -17.21 -0.65 12.12
C ASP A 100 -18.37 -1.34 11.37
N ALA A 101 -18.31 -1.39 10.06
CA ALA A 101 -19.38 -1.96 9.23
C ALA A 101 -18.83 -2.59 7.92
N PRO A 102 -18.04 -3.67 7.98
CA PRO A 102 -17.35 -4.22 6.80
C PRO A 102 -18.30 -4.66 5.68
N LYS A 103 -19.47 -5.23 6.02
CA LYS A 103 -20.47 -5.67 5.03
C LYS A 103 -21.05 -4.56 4.17
N ARG A 104 -21.10 -3.34 4.69
CA ARG A 104 -21.60 -2.17 3.95
C ARG A 104 -20.74 -1.85 2.72
N TRP A 105 -19.48 -2.19 2.77
CA TRP A 105 -18.47 -1.83 1.77
C TRP A 105 -18.10 -2.99 0.84
N ASP A 106 -18.94 -4.01 0.79
CA ASP A 106 -18.76 -5.15 -0.10
C ASP A 106 -19.10 -4.75 -1.56
N PRO A 107 -18.14 -4.86 -2.52
CA PRO A 107 -18.38 -4.52 -3.92
C PRO A 107 -19.55 -5.27 -4.55
N ARG A 108 -19.87 -6.47 -4.05
CA ARG A 108 -20.97 -7.32 -4.57
C ARG A 108 -22.35 -6.78 -4.20
N THR A 109 -22.42 -5.96 -3.17
CA THR A 109 -23.68 -5.41 -2.63
C THR A 109 -23.78 -3.90 -2.80
N CYS A 110 -22.72 -3.24 -3.32
CA CYS A 110 -22.74 -1.81 -3.48
C CYS A 110 -23.77 -1.38 -4.55
N VAL A 111 -24.52 -0.33 -4.25
CA VAL A 111 -25.36 0.36 -5.22
C VAL A 111 -24.60 1.56 -5.78
N ALA A 112 -25.02 2.06 -6.95
CA ALA A 112 -24.27 3.08 -7.69
C ALA A 112 -23.90 4.32 -6.86
N SER A 113 -24.74 4.73 -5.90
CA SER A 113 -24.49 5.86 -5.01
C SER A 113 -23.40 5.60 -3.96
N ASP A 114 -23.18 4.35 -3.59
CA ASP A 114 -22.26 3.97 -2.51
C ASP A 114 -20.94 3.38 -3.04
N CYS A 115 -20.88 3.02 -4.32
CA CYS A 115 -19.70 2.38 -4.92
C CYS A 115 -18.45 3.27 -4.89
N GLY A 116 -18.59 4.59 -4.87
CA GLY A 116 -17.48 5.52 -4.71
C GLY A 116 -16.68 5.25 -3.43
N TYR A 117 -17.37 5.14 -2.32
CA TYR A 117 -16.70 4.84 -1.03
C TYR A 117 -16.09 3.44 -0.96
N VAL A 118 -16.60 2.48 -1.73
CA VAL A 118 -15.98 1.13 -1.82
C VAL A 118 -14.58 1.22 -2.44
N PHE A 119 -14.37 2.09 -3.43
CA PHE A 119 -13.05 2.35 -3.99
C PHE A 119 -12.12 2.98 -2.96
N GLU A 120 -12.58 3.98 -2.23
CA GLU A 120 -11.80 4.65 -1.17
C GLU A 120 -11.45 3.67 -0.04
N ILE A 121 -12.38 2.80 0.35
CA ILE A 121 -12.11 1.71 1.30
C ILE A 121 -11.03 0.77 0.77
N ALA A 122 -11.12 0.34 -0.49
CA ALA A 122 -10.12 -0.54 -1.09
C ALA A 122 -8.73 0.13 -1.12
N TRP A 123 -8.67 1.44 -1.38
CA TRP A 123 -7.45 2.24 -1.28
C TRP A 123 -6.88 2.26 0.14
N ALA A 124 -7.71 2.54 1.15
CA ALA A 124 -7.26 2.59 2.54
C ALA A 124 -6.72 1.24 3.02
N LEU A 125 -7.38 0.13 2.65
CA LEU A 125 -6.91 -1.23 2.96
C LEU A 125 -5.56 -1.53 2.28
N GLN A 126 -5.42 -1.13 1.02
CA GLN A 126 -4.18 -1.30 0.27
C GLN A 126 -3.05 -0.44 0.87
N THR A 127 -3.34 0.80 1.25
CA THR A 127 -2.35 1.72 1.82
C THR A 127 -1.74 1.16 3.11
N VAL A 128 -2.54 0.61 4.04
CA VAL A 128 -2.01 -0.04 5.24
C VAL A 128 -1.07 -1.18 4.88
N ALA A 129 -1.45 -2.04 3.91
CA ALA A 129 -0.61 -3.15 3.50
C ALA A 129 0.67 -2.66 2.80
N HIS A 130 0.56 -1.67 1.92
CA HIS A 130 1.68 -1.05 1.20
C HIS A 130 2.73 -0.52 2.18
N GLU A 131 2.33 0.35 3.09
CA GLU A 131 3.25 0.93 4.07
C GLU A 131 3.87 -0.14 4.99
N SER A 132 3.11 -1.18 5.32
CA SER A 132 3.62 -2.31 6.09
C SER A 132 4.74 -3.07 5.38
N TYR A 133 4.69 -3.20 4.05
CA TYR A 133 5.78 -3.83 3.30
C TYR A 133 7.05 -2.97 3.25
N HIS A 134 6.93 -1.66 3.30
CA HIS A 134 8.10 -0.80 3.49
C HIS A 134 8.78 -1.04 4.85
N LEU A 135 8.03 -1.27 5.92
CA LEU A 135 8.58 -1.57 7.25
C LEU A 135 9.42 -2.85 7.27
N VAL A 136 9.10 -3.84 6.44
CA VAL A 136 9.89 -5.07 6.32
C VAL A 136 10.99 -5.00 5.26
N GLY A 137 11.30 -3.79 4.78
CA GLY A 137 12.50 -3.51 3.98
C GLY A 137 12.32 -3.50 2.46
N TYR A 138 11.10 -3.65 1.94
CA TYR A 138 10.87 -3.47 0.51
C TYR A 138 10.87 -1.97 0.17
N THR A 139 11.67 -1.59 -0.84
CA THR A 139 11.84 -0.18 -1.25
C THR A 139 11.37 0.13 -2.67
N ASN A 140 11.05 -0.90 -3.45
CA ASN A 140 10.55 -0.74 -4.81
C ASN A 140 9.02 -0.54 -4.77
N GLU A 141 8.56 0.65 -5.16
CA GLU A 141 7.16 1.04 -5.09
C GLU A 141 6.22 0.09 -5.86
N ALA A 142 6.61 -0.32 -7.06
CA ALA A 142 5.78 -1.23 -7.86
C ALA A 142 5.68 -2.64 -7.24
N GLN A 143 6.74 -3.11 -6.58
CA GLN A 143 6.73 -4.35 -5.83
C GLN A 143 5.85 -4.24 -4.60
N VAL A 144 6.01 -3.18 -3.83
CA VAL A 144 5.26 -2.92 -2.59
C VAL A 144 3.78 -2.71 -2.90
N ASP A 145 3.45 -1.96 -3.96
CA ASP A 145 2.06 -1.77 -4.40
C ASP A 145 1.39 -3.10 -4.79
N CYS A 146 2.13 -3.96 -5.51
CA CYS A 146 1.68 -5.29 -5.86
C CYS A 146 1.44 -6.19 -4.63
N TYR A 147 2.34 -6.17 -3.66
CA TYR A 147 2.20 -6.91 -2.41
C TYR A 147 1.04 -6.37 -1.57
N GLY A 148 0.89 -5.05 -1.49
CA GLY A 148 -0.22 -4.38 -0.84
C GLY A 148 -1.56 -4.84 -1.42
N MET A 149 -1.70 -4.81 -2.75
CA MET A 149 -2.88 -5.29 -3.46
C MET A 149 -3.22 -6.75 -3.09
N GLN A 150 -2.24 -7.65 -3.14
CA GLN A 150 -2.44 -9.06 -2.80
C GLN A 150 -2.77 -9.28 -1.33
N SER A 151 -2.51 -8.30 -0.46
CA SER A 151 -2.76 -8.38 0.98
C SER A 151 -4.06 -7.70 1.43
N ILE A 152 -4.81 -7.07 0.52
CA ILE A 152 -6.10 -6.43 0.85
C ILE A 152 -7.04 -7.43 1.53
N TRP A 153 -7.14 -8.67 1.02
CA TRP A 153 -7.99 -9.70 1.63
C TRP A 153 -7.61 -10.00 3.09
N PHE A 154 -6.31 -9.99 3.40
CA PHE A 154 -5.82 -10.20 4.76
C PHE A 154 -6.22 -9.01 5.65
N VAL A 155 -5.92 -7.79 5.22
CA VAL A 155 -6.26 -6.56 5.95
C VAL A 155 -7.78 -6.50 6.21
N ALA A 156 -8.59 -6.70 5.17
CA ALA A 156 -10.05 -6.69 5.29
C ALA A 156 -10.57 -7.76 6.26
N SER A 157 -10.01 -8.97 6.21
CA SER A 157 -10.39 -10.05 7.14
C SER A 157 -10.03 -9.72 8.59
N ARG A 158 -8.89 -9.04 8.82
CA ARG A 158 -8.50 -8.58 10.18
C ARG A 158 -9.38 -7.46 10.70
N LEU A 159 -10.04 -6.74 9.81
CA LEU A 159 -11.02 -5.70 10.13
C LEU A 159 -12.46 -6.21 10.19
N GLY A 160 -12.67 -7.53 10.16
CA GLY A 160 -13.97 -8.17 10.40
C GLY A 160 -14.76 -8.56 9.16
N ALA A 161 -14.22 -8.38 7.96
CA ALA A 161 -14.86 -8.89 6.74
C ALA A 161 -14.85 -10.42 6.68
N SER A 162 -15.91 -11.00 6.12
CA SER A 162 -15.90 -12.40 5.74
C SER A 162 -14.86 -12.66 4.64
N VAL A 163 -14.44 -13.90 4.47
CA VAL A 163 -13.51 -14.30 3.41
C VAL A 163 -13.99 -13.85 2.03
N ALA A 164 -15.28 -14.02 1.74
CA ALA A 164 -15.85 -13.66 0.45
C ALA A 164 -15.88 -12.13 0.21
N GLU A 165 -16.18 -11.33 1.23
CA GLU A 165 -16.14 -9.87 1.15
C GLU A 165 -14.70 -9.37 0.97
N ALA A 166 -13.76 -9.92 1.73
CA ALA A 166 -12.34 -9.59 1.65
C ALA A 166 -11.75 -9.92 0.26
N GLN A 167 -12.10 -11.08 -0.29
CA GLN A 167 -11.69 -11.47 -1.64
C GLN A 167 -12.30 -10.54 -2.71
N ALA A 168 -13.57 -10.16 -2.56
CA ALA A 168 -14.22 -9.24 -3.50
C ALA A 168 -13.57 -7.85 -3.51
N LEU A 169 -13.11 -7.34 -2.36
CA LEU A 169 -12.36 -6.07 -2.27
C LEU A 169 -10.98 -6.18 -2.92
N ALA A 170 -10.28 -7.28 -2.70
CA ALA A 170 -8.99 -7.52 -3.34
C ALA A 170 -9.14 -7.65 -4.87
N ALA A 171 -10.16 -8.37 -5.35
CA ALA A 171 -10.47 -8.48 -6.77
C ALA A 171 -10.87 -7.12 -7.39
N LEU A 172 -11.68 -6.32 -6.68
CA LEU A 172 -12.00 -4.95 -7.12
C LEU A 172 -10.75 -4.13 -7.35
N PHE A 173 -9.82 -4.12 -6.40
CA PHE A 173 -8.58 -3.38 -6.53
C PHE A 173 -7.75 -3.88 -7.70
N ALA A 174 -7.54 -5.19 -7.80
CA ALA A 174 -6.73 -5.80 -8.85
C ALA A 174 -7.28 -5.55 -10.26
N GLN A 175 -8.61 -5.57 -10.42
CA GLN A 175 -9.25 -5.47 -11.74
C GLN A 175 -9.60 -4.04 -12.16
N ARG A 176 -9.87 -3.15 -11.21
CA ARG A 176 -10.40 -1.83 -11.51
C ARG A 176 -9.48 -0.68 -11.11
N ILE A 177 -8.66 -0.85 -10.08
CA ILE A 177 -7.81 0.21 -9.53
C ILE A 177 -6.36 0.03 -10.00
N TYR A 178 -5.77 -1.13 -9.77
CA TYR A 178 -4.36 -1.37 -10.09
C TYR A 178 -4.00 -1.11 -11.56
N PRO A 179 -4.82 -1.45 -12.57
CA PRO A 179 -4.52 -1.13 -13.97
C PRO A 179 -4.35 0.36 -14.26
N LEU A 180 -5.01 1.24 -13.49
CA LEU A 180 -4.89 2.70 -13.64
C LEU A 180 -3.50 3.20 -13.25
N ARG A 181 -2.82 2.50 -12.34
CA ARG A 181 -1.43 2.79 -11.96
C ARG A 181 -0.51 2.92 -13.15
N ARG A 182 -0.74 2.11 -14.18
CA ARG A 182 0.09 2.12 -15.39
C ARG A 182 0.19 3.50 -16.05
N THR A 183 -0.89 4.27 -16.01
CA THR A 183 -0.98 5.58 -16.67
C THR A 183 -0.92 6.75 -15.69
N GLU A 184 -1.49 6.60 -14.52
CA GLU A 184 -1.62 7.69 -13.54
C GLU A 184 -0.41 7.79 -12.61
N THR A 185 0.11 6.65 -12.17
CA THR A 185 1.25 6.58 -11.26
C THR A 185 2.20 5.43 -11.64
N PRO A 186 2.94 5.54 -12.77
CA PRO A 186 3.72 4.44 -13.34
C PRO A 186 4.78 3.84 -12.40
N ALA A 187 5.26 4.62 -11.42
CA ALA A 187 6.21 4.15 -10.42
C ALA A 187 5.65 3.02 -9.54
N TYR A 188 4.32 2.94 -9.41
CA TYR A 188 3.60 1.94 -8.62
C TYR A 188 3.12 0.74 -9.45
N TRP A 189 3.42 0.69 -10.74
CA TRP A 189 2.97 -0.36 -11.63
C TRP A 189 4.11 -1.23 -12.14
N SER A 190 3.87 -2.54 -12.25
CA SER A 190 4.79 -3.49 -12.90
C SER A 190 4.05 -4.57 -13.67
N PRO A 191 4.54 -4.99 -14.84
CA PRO A 191 4.05 -6.17 -15.55
C PRO A 191 4.31 -7.48 -14.80
N GLU A 192 5.23 -7.46 -13.83
CA GLU A 192 5.53 -8.59 -12.94
C GLU A 192 4.47 -8.78 -11.84
N CYS A 193 3.56 -7.82 -11.66
CA CYS A 193 2.43 -7.91 -10.76
C CYS A 193 1.28 -8.66 -11.44
N ARG A 194 1.39 -9.98 -11.46
CA ARG A 194 0.43 -10.93 -12.06
C ARG A 194 0.58 -12.30 -11.41
N ASP A 195 -0.43 -13.14 -11.57
CA ASP A 195 -0.35 -14.53 -11.14
C ASP A 195 0.88 -15.24 -11.75
N GLY A 196 1.69 -15.86 -10.90
CA GLY A 196 2.96 -16.48 -11.27
C GLY A 196 4.06 -15.51 -11.75
N GLY A 197 3.89 -14.20 -11.62
CA GLY A 197 4.92 -13.19 -11.91
C GLY A 197 5.95 -13.06 -10.78
N ALA A 198 7.01 -12.26 -11.00
CA ALA A 198 8.07 -12.08 -10.01
C ALA A 198 7.59 -11.40 -8.72
N TYR A 199 6.47 -10.68 -8.77
CA TYR A 199 5.85 -10.02 -7.61
C TYR A 199 4.61 -10.78 -7.09
N ASP A 200 4.47 -12.05 -7.42
CA ASP A 200 3.46 -12.90 -6.80
C ASP A 200 3.94 -13.37 -5.42
N LEU A 201 3.24 -12.98 -4.37
CA LEU A 201 3.55 -13.40 -2.98
C LEU A 201 3.32 -14.90 -2.75
N ARG A 202 2.49 -15.55 -3.56
CA ARG A 202 2.03 -16.92 -3.36
C ARG A 202 1.96 -17.72 -4.65
N PRO A 203 3.06 -17.81 -5.41
CA PRO A 203 3.06 -18.42 -6.74
C PRO A 203 2.63 -19.91 -6.75
N ALA A 204 2.78 -20.58 -5.61
CA ALA A 204 2.33 -21.98 -5.47
C ALA A 204 0.87 -22.14 -4.98
N GLY A 205 0.21 -21.05 -4.60
CA GLY A 205 -1.05 -21.08 -3.86
C GLY A 205 -2.29 -20.70 -4.65
N HIS A 206 -2.18 -20.29 -5.90
CA HIS A 206 -3.28 -19.79 -6.75
C HIS A 206 -4.22 -18.79 -6.05
N ALA A 207 -3.68 -18.00 -5.13
CA ALA A 207 -4.43 -17.04 -4.32
C ALA A 207 -4.35 -15.62 -4.90
N TRP A 208 -4.21 -15.51 -6.23
CA TRP A 208 -4.22 -14.20 -6.92
C TRP A 208 -5.60 -13.54 -6.78
N PRO A 209 -5.68 -12.23 -6.54
CA PRO A 209 -6.94 -11.49 -6.53
C PRO A 209 -7.56 -11.47 -7.93
N SER A 210 -8.62 -12.24 -8.17
CA SER A 210 -9.28 -12.39 -9.47
C SER A 210 -10.80 -12.25 -9.36
#